data_779e72a2a801a218a4e14eb61bf8bdf6
#
_entry.id   779e72a2a801a218a4e14eb61bf8bdf6
#
_cell.length_a   1.000
_cell.length_b   1.000
_cell.length_c   1.000
_cell.angle_alpha   90.00
_cell.angle_beta   90.00
_cell.angle_gamma   90.00
#
_symmetry.space_group_name_H-M   'P 1'
#
loop_
_entity.id
_entity.type
_entity.pdbx_description
1 polymer ?
#
loop_
_entity_poly.entity_id
_entity_poly.type
_entity_poly.pdbx_seq_one_letter_code
_entity_poly.pdbx_strand_id
1 'polypeptide(L)'
;MSKYLDYIREKPCLVCGTQPCDPDHLEARGMGGAITKMKDLSCVPLCRIHHSERHQFGNKKFEDKYSVNLWKDAFNLIRRYFAEK
;
A
#
# COMPACT_ATOMS: atom_id res chain seq x y z
N MET A 1 1.13 7.49 15.98
CA MET A 1 0.60 7.47 14.62
C MET A 1 1.70 7.75 13.60
N SER A 2 1.78 6.97 12.58
CA SER A 2 2.84 7.11 11.60
C SER A 2 2.53 8.23 10.62
N LYS A 3 3.46 9.17 10.47
CA LYS A 3 3.33 10.22 9.46
C LYS A 3 3.34 9.63 8.06
N TYR A 4 4.02 8.51 7.89
CA TYR A 4 4.05 7.83 6.60
C TYR A 4 2.66 7.29 6.23
N LEU A 5 1.92 6.74 7.20
CA LEU A 5 0.57 6.26 6.92
C LEU A 5 -0.35 7.41 6.51
N ASP A 6 -0.18 8.58 7.14
CA ASP A 6 -0.97 9.76 6.75
C ASP A 6 -0.64 10.16 5.32
N TYR A 7 0.64 10.10 4.95
CA TYR A 7 1.08 10.37 3.58
C TYR A 7 0.39 9.41 2.58
N ILE A 8 0.32 8.12 2.92
CA ILE A 8 -0.32 7.12 2.06
C ILE A 8 -1.82 7.42 1.92
N ARG A 9 -2.49 7.79 3.02
CA ARG A 9 -3.92 8.08 2.99
C ARG A 9 -4.27 9.21 2.03
N GLU A 10 -3.35 10.14 1.82
CA GLU A 10 -3.57 11.28 0.96
C GLU A 10 -3.35 10.98 -0.53
N LYS A 11 -2.81 9.82 -0.84
CA LYS A 11 -2.53 9.46 -2.23
C LYS A 11 -3.76 8.85 -2.89
N PRO A 12 -3.88 8.98 -4.21
CA PRO A 12 -5.00 8.35 -4.92
C PRO A 12 -4.85 6.84 -4.95
N CYS A 13 -5.97 6.15 -5.02
CA CYS A 13 -6.00 4.70 -5.15
C CYS A 13 -5.19 4.29 -6.38
N LEU A 14 -4.36 3.26 -6.25
CA LEU A 14 -3.54 2.78 -7.36
C LEU A 14 -4.37 2.29 -8.54
N VAL A 15 -5.60 1.86 -8.29
CA VAL A 15 -6.45 1.27 -9.32
C VAL A 15 -7.40 2.31 -9.93
N CYS A 16 -8.10 3.05 -9.11
CA CYS A 16 -9.17 3.92 -9.60
C CYS A 16 -8.97 5.41 -9.34
N GLY A 17 -7.92 5.78 -8.62
CA GLY A 17 -7.62 7.19 -8.36
C GLY A 17 -8.49 7.87 -7.31
N THR A 18 -9.40 7.14 -6.68
CA THR A 18 -10.28 7.70 -5.66
C THR A 18 -9.51 8.11 -4.41
N GLN A 19 -9.94 9.14 -3.75
CA GLN A 19 -9.38 9.61 -2.47
C GLN A 19 -10.52 9.86 -1.50
N PRO A 20 -10.30 9.71 -0.19
CA PRO A 20 -9.09 9.22 0.45
C PRO A 20 -8.94 7.70 0.35
N CYS A 21 -7.76 7.20 0.68
CA CYS A 21 -7.48 5.79 0.61
C CYS A 21 -7.13 5.21 1.96
N ASP A 22 -7.26 3.89 2.07
CA ASP A 22 -6.78 3.16 3.24
C ASP A 22 -5.35 2.71 2.96
N PRO A 23 -4.44 2.77 3.96
CA PRO A 23 -3.12 2.16 3.80
C PRO A 23 -3.27 0.65 3.85
N ASP A 24 -2.87 -0.01 2.79
CA ASP A 24 -2.96 -1.46 2.70
C ASP A 24 -1.57 -2.06 2.88
N HIS A 25 -1.35 -2.75 3.99
CA HIS A 25 -0.07 -3.38 4.29
C HIS A 25 0.12 -4.62 3.43
N LEU A 26 1.20 -4.64 2.64
CA LEU A 26 1.46 -5.76 1.74
C LEU A 26 2.09 -6.95 2.46
N GLU A 27 2.79 -6.72 3.57
CA GLU A 27 3.43 -7.81 4.29
C GLU A 27 2.41 -8.68 4.99
N ALA A 28 2.52 -9.97 4.73
CA ALA A 28 1.66 -10.95 5.38
C ALA A 28 2.19 -11.28 6.78
N ARG A 29 1.32 -11.90 7.57
CA ARG A 29 1.72 -12.39 8.88
C ARG A 29 2.92 -13.33 8.73
N GLY A 30 3.92 -13.12 9.57
CA GLY A 30 5.12 -13.95 9.54
C GLY A 30 6.20 -13.48 8.60
N MET A 31 5.91 -12.49 7.78
CA MET A 31 6.93 -11.89 6.94
C MET A 31 7.63 -10.76 7.69
N GLY A 32 8.90 -10.59 7.41
CA GLY A 32 9.61 -9.37 7.77
C GLY A 32 9.87 -9.10 9.23
N GLY A 33 9.58 -10.01 10.09
CA GLY A 33 10.00 -9.87 11.46
C GLY A 33 9.10 -9.01 12.34
N ALA A 34 9.61 -8.65 13.48
CA ALA A 34 8.83 -8.19 14.62
C ALA A 34 8.60 -6.69 14.70
N ILE A 35 9.26 -5.90 13.88
CA ILE A 35 9.18 -4.45 14.03
C ILE A 35 7.98 -3.89 13.28
N THR A 36 6.94 -3.56 14.03
CA THR A 36 5.68 -3.07 13.46
C THR A 36 5.86 -1.81 12.61
N LYS A 37 6.74 -0.89 13.04
CA LYS A 37 6.97 0.34 12.31
C LYS A 37 7.50 0.10 10.89
N MET A 38 8.29 -0.95 10.73
CA MET A 38 8.83 -1.28 9.41
C MET A 38 7.74 -1.75 8.45
N LYS A 39 6.71 -2.39 8.98
CA LYS A 39 5.60 -2.87 8.15
C LYS A 39 4.81 -1.74 7.52
N ASP A 40 4.77 -0.58 8.19
CA ASP A 40 4.08 0.58 7.64
C ASP A 40 4.70 1.04 6.33
N LEU A 41 5.98 0.75 6.11
CA LEU A 41 6.67 1.13 4.88
C LEU A 41 6.27 0.27 3.69
N SER A 42 5.55 -0.82 3.91
CA SER A 42 5.10 -1.69 2.83
C SER A 42 3.65 -1.41 2.42
N CYS A 43 3.14 -0.23 2.73
CA CYS A 43 1.75 0.12 2.43
C CYS A 43 1.59 0.71 1.04
N VAL A 44 0.43 0.46 0.44
CA VAL A 44 0.01 1.13 -0.78
C VAL A 44 -1.37 1.74 -0.56
N PRO A 45 -1.71 2.82 -1.28
CA PRO A 45 -3.03 3.43 -1.15
C PRO A 45 -4.06 2.69 -2.00
N LEU A 46 -5.05 2.13 -1.37
CA LEU A 46 -6.19 1.51 -2.06
C LEU A 46 -7.47 2.00 -1.40
N CYS A 47 -8.45 2.35 -2.21
CA CYS A 47 -9.74 2.72 -1.67
C CYS A 47 -10.36 1.51 -0.99
N ARG A 48 -11.43 1.73 -0.22
CA ARG A 48 -12.02 0.66 0.56
C ARG A 48 -12.41 -0.55 -0.28
N ILE A 49 -12.95 -0.31 -1.46
CA ILE A 49 -13.38 -1.38 -2.35
C ILE A 49 -12.20 -2.22 -2.84
N HIS A 50 -11.16 -1.56 -3.33
CA HIS A 50 -10.00 -2.28 -3.85
C HIS A 50 -9.13 -2.87 -2.75
N HIS A 51 -9.10 -2.24 -1.58
CA HIS A 51 -8.44 -2.80 -0.42
C HIS A 51 -9.06 -4.15 -0.03
N SER A 52 -10.39 -4.19 0.04
CA SER A 52 -11.11 -5.44 0.33
C SER A 52 -10.85 -6.50 -0.72
N GLU A 53 -10.85 -6.09 -1.98
CA GLU A 53 -10.63 -7.00 -3.08
C GLU A 53 -9.23 -7.61 -3.04
N ARG A 54 -8.22 -6.80 -2.72
CA ARG A 54 -6.86 -7.33 -2.61
C ARG A 54 -6.75 -8.36 -1.49
N HIS A 55 -7.40 -8.12 -0.36
CA HIS A 55 -7.43 -9.09 0.72
C HIS A 55 -8.11 -10.39 0.31
N GLN A 56 -9.13 -10.28 -0.51
CA GLN A 56 -9.90 -11.42 -0.95
C GLN A 56 -9.15 -12.28 -1.97
N PHE A 57 -8.49 -11.64 -2.93
CA PHE A 57 -7.82 -12.32 -4.03
C PHE A 57 -6.36 -12.65 -3.79
N GLY A 58 -5.68 -11.91 -2.90
CA GLY A 58 -4.25 -12.01 -2.72
C GLY A 58 -3.50 -11.12 -3.71
N ASN A 59 -2.20 -10.95 -3.45
CA ASN A 59 -1.41 -9.98 -4.21
C ASN A 59 -1.31 -10.32 -5.70
N LYS A 60 -1.00 -11.58 -6.01
CA LYS A 60 -0.74 -11.95 -7.40
C LYS A 60 -1.98 -11.81 -8.28
N LYS A 61 -3.11 -12.31 -7.84
CA LYS A 61 -4.34 -12.19 -8.63
C LYS A 61 -4.78 -10.75 -8.79
N PHE A 62 -4.61 -9.96 -7.73
CA PHE A 62 -4.95 -8.56 -7.78
C PHE A 62 -4.06 -7.82 -8.77
N GLU A 63 -2.75 -8.09 -8.72
CA GLU A 63 -1.81 -7.48 -9.65
C GLU A 63 -2.11 -7.84 -11.10
N ASP A 64 -2.45 -9.09 -11.34
CA ASP A 64 -2.77 -9.54 -12.69
C ASP A 64 -4.05 -8.89 -13.21
N LYS A 65 -5.05 -8.76 -12.33
CA LYS A 65 -6.33 -8.18 -12.73
C LYS A 65 -6.22 -6.71 -13.14
N TYR A 66 -5.41 -5.95 -12.40
CA TYR A 66 -5.34 -4.50 -12.60
C TYR A 66 -4.04 -4.03 -13.25
N SER A 67 -3.17 -4.95 -13.61
CA SER A 67 -1.89 -4.63 -14.23
C SER A 67 -1.05 -3.68 -13.37
N VAL A 68 -1.03 -3.93 -12.06
CA VAL A 68 -0.23 -3.15 -11.13
C VAL A 68 0.86 -4.04 -10.51
N ASN A 69 1.89 -3.40 -9.99
CA ASN A 69 2.95 -4.08 -9.26
C ASN A 69 3.01 -3.46 -7.87
N LEU A 70 2.38 -4.13 -6.90
CA LEU A 70 2.18 -3.56 -5.57
C LEU A 70 3.49 -3.24 -4.85
N TRP A 71 4.45 -4.16 -4.88
CA TRP A 71 5.72 -3.93 -4.20
C TRP A 71 6.55 -2.82 -4.85
N LYS A 72 6.51 -2.73 -6.17
CA LYS A 72 7.17 -1.65 -6.88
C LYS A 72 6.53 -0.31 -6.51
N ASP A 73 5.21 -0.27 -6.47
CA ASP A 73 4.50 0.95 -6.11
C ASP A 73 4.79 1.35 -4.67
N ALA A 74 4.84 0.39 -3.76
CA ALA A 74 5.18 0.66 -2.37
C ALA A 74 6.60 1.24 -2.26
N PHE A 75 7.54 0.66 -2.99
CA PHE A 75 8.92 1.15 -2.99
C PHE A 75 9.02 2.58 -3.53
N ASN A 76 8.31 2.86 -4.61
CA ASN A 76 8.30 4.21 -5.19
C ASN A 76 7.69 5.23 -4.25
N LEU A 77 6.69 4.85 -3.47
CA LEU A 77 6.08 5.74 -2.49
C LEU A 77 7.05 6.09 -1.37
N ILE A 78 7.82 5.11 -0.91
CA ILE A 78 8.85 5.36 0.10
C ILE A 78 9.86 6.37 -0.43
N ARG A 79 10.32 6.16 -1.66
CA ARG A 79 11.29 7.06 -2.26
C ARG A 79 10.76 8.49 -2.38
N ARG A 80 9.51 8.63 -2.80
CA ARG A 80 8.88 9.95 -2.89
C ARG A 80 8.76 10.61 -1.53
N TYR A 81 8.34 9.85 -0.54
CA TYR A 81 8.17 10.39 0.80
C TYR A 81 9.47 10.98 1.33
N PHE A 82 10.55 10.24 1.21
CA PHE A 82 11.84 10.73 1.71
C PHE A 82 12.42 11.84 0.82
N ALA A 83 12.11 11.85 -0.46
CA ALA A 83 12.57 12.90 -1.35
C ALA A 83 11.87 14.24 -1.10
N GLU A 84 10.63 14.20 -0.62
CA GLU A 84 9.84 15.40 -0.36
C GLU A 84 10.16 16.04 0.99
N LYS A 85 10.98 15.43 1.79
CA LYS A 85 11.30 15.92 3.12
C LYS A 85 12.54 16.81 3.13
#